data_313c26607f1dc30e91f764c7a80aced0
#
_entry.id   313c26607f1dc30e91f764c7a80aced0
#
_cell.length_a   1.000
_cell.length_b   1.000
_cell.length_c   1.000
_cell.angle_alpha   90.00
_cell.angle_beta   90.00
_cell.angle_gamma   90.00
#
_symmetry.space_group_name_H-M   'P 1'
#
loop_
_entity.id
_entity.type
_entity.pdbx_description
1 polymer ?
#
loop_
_entity_poly.entity_id
_entity_poly.type
_entity_poly.pdbx_seq_one_letter_code
_entity_poly.pdbx_strand_id
1 'polypeptide(L)'
;MGASAEISLYLIRNLGALLLFVVILRGVLHASRVNFYNPLSQLIVRLTNPMLAPLRGALPAKGRVDWAVLVLAVLLQSLILVGIALVAGERWALPGFATVVIWGVIGVFALLVNLYFFVLIAMIIVSWVAPGSRHPAIELIWQISEPVMAPFRALLPNMGGIDFSPILVFIGINIVQIGLRHAAVAAGLPPNLVFGL
;
A
#
# COMPACT_ATOMS: atom_id res chain seq x y z
N MET A 1 -5.56 21.89 21.25
CA MET A 1 -5.31 22.32 19.85
C MET A 1 -6.45 23.22 19.42
N GLY A 2 -6.21 24.25 18.60
CA GLY A 2 -7.28 25.04 17.99
C GLY A 2 -7.92 24.25 16.83
N ALA A 3 -9.17 24.59 16.47
CA ALA A 3 -9.90 23.93 15.38
C ALA A 3 -9.12 23.91 14.05
N SER A 4 -8.35 24.96 13.75
CA SER A 4 -7.50 25.04 12.55
C SER A 4 -6.42 23.95 12.51
N ALA A 5 -5.78 23.66 13.65
CA ALA A 5 -4.75 22.60 13.72
C ALA A 5 -5.37 21.21 13.56
N GLU A 6 -6.55 20.96 14.11
CA GLU A 6 -7.26 19.69 13.95
C GLU A 6 -7.68 19.46 12.49
N ILE A 7 -8.21 20.50 11.83
CA ILE A 7 -8.55 20.44 10.40
C ILE A 7 -7.29 20.18 9.56
N SER A 8 -6.18 20.86 9.83
CA SER A 8 -4.93 20.65 9.10
C SER A 8 -4.40 19.22 9.26
N LEU A 9 -4.42 18.67 10.47
CA LEU A 9 -4.02 17.29 10.74
C LEU A 9 -4.93 16.29 10.00
N TYR A 10 -6.24 16.54 10.02
CA TYR A 10 -7.20 15.72 9.30
C TYR A 10 -6.92 15.71 7.80
N LEU A 11 -6.68 16.89 7.21
CA LEU A 11 -6.37 16.99 5.77
C LEU A 11 -5.04 16.34 5.43
N ILE A 12 -3.96 16.60 6.18
CA ILE A 12 -2.65 15.99 5.93
C ILE A 12 -2.74 14.47 5.98
N ARG A 13 -3.42 13.91 6.99
CA ARG A 13 -3.59 12.46 7.13
C ARG A 13 -4.38 11.86 5.98
N ASN A 14 -5.57 12.39 5.68
CA ASN A 14 -6.46 11.75 4.73
C ASN A 14 -6.04 11.97 3.27
N LEU A 15 -5.69 13.21 2.90
CA LEU A 15 -5.20 13.50 1.54
C LEU A 15 -3.84 12.87 1.29
N GLY A 16 -2.95 12.90 2.29
CA GLY A 16 -1.66 12.24 2.22
C GLY A 16 -1.79 10.73 2.08
N ALA A 17 -2.65 10.10 2.87
CA ALA A 17 -2.92 8.66 2.78
C ALA A 17 -3.53 8.27 1.42
N LEU A 18 -4.46 9.07 0.88
CA LEU A 18 -5.03 8.85 -0.45
C LEU A 18 -3.97 8.94 -1.55
N LEU A 19 -3.12 9.95 -1.50
CA LEU A 19 -2.06 10.13 -2.48
C LEU A 19 -1.04 8.99 -2.41
N LEU A 20 -0.62 8.62 -1.19
CA LEU A 20 0.28 7.49 -0.96
C LEU A 20 -0.33 6.17 -1.44
N PHE A 21 -1.62 5.95 -1.19
CA PHE A 21 -2.35 4.78 -1.68
C PHE A 21 -2.29 4.67 -3.21
N VAL A 22 -2.53 5.77 -3.94
CA VAL A 22 -2.47 5.79 -5.41
C VAL A 22 -1.05 5.48 -5.90
N VAL A 23 -0.01 6.01 -5.23
CA VAL A 23 1.39 5.72 -5.56
C VAL A 23 1.73 4.25 -5.29
N ILE A 24 1.34 3.69 -4.15
CA ILE A 24 1.57 2.27 -3.85
C ILE A 24 0.80 1.38 -4.84
N LEU A 25 -0.45 1.71 -5.14
CA LEU A 25 -1.24 0.99 -6.13
C LEU A 25 -0.55 0.98 -7.50
N ARG A 26 0.07 2.09 -7.93
CA ARG A 26 0.91 2.15 -9.13
C ARG A 26 2.04 1.11 -9.10
N GLY A 27 2.73 0.97 -7.97
CA GLY A 27 3.80 -0.03 -7.78
C GLY A 27 3.26 -1.46 -7.84
N VAL A 28 2.13 -1.72 -7.22
CA VAL A 28 1.47 -3.03 -7.23
C VAL A 28 1.01 -3.42 -8.63
N LEU A 29 0.42 -2.49 -9.41
CA LEU A 29 0.04 -2.73 -10.81
C LEU A 29 1.27 -3.12 -11.66
N HIS A 30 2.40 -2.45 -11.45
CA HIS A 30 3.65 -2.78 -12.13
C HIS A 30 4.17 -4.17 -11.73
N ALA A 31 4.24 -4.45 -10.43
CA ALA A 31 4.73 -5.72 -9.87
C ALA A 31 3.89 -6.92 -10.31
N SER A 32 2.58 -6.74 -10.39
CA SER A 32 1.60 -7.76 -10.83
C SER A 32 1.52 -7.89 -12.35
N ARG A 33 2.23 -7.06 -13.12
CA ARG A 33 2.17 -7.02 -14.60
C ARG A 33 0.76 -6.90 -15.15
N VAL A 34 -0.03 -6.05 -14.51
CA VAL A 34 -1.43 -5.83 -14.87
C VAL A 34 -1.55 -5.28 -16.30
N ASN A 35 -2.65 -5.64 -16.96
CA ASN A 35 -2.96 -5.16 -18.29
C ASN A 35 -3.01 -3.63 -18.34
N PHE A 36 -2.06 -3.04 -19.08
CA PHE A 36 -1.93 -1.59 -19.24
C PHE A 36 -3.12 -0.95 -19.96
N TYR A 37 -3.83 -1.70 -20.80
CA TYR A 37 -5.00 -1.19 -21.52
C TYR A 37 -6.25 -1.08 -20.64
N ASN A 38 -6.21 -1.56 -19.41
CA ASN A 38 -7.28 -1.36 -18.45
C ASN A 38 -7.43 0.14 -18.11
N PRO A 39 -8.63 0.73 -18.23
CA PRO A 39 -8.85 2.16 -18.04
C PRO A 39 -8.48 2.65 -16.63
N LEU A 40 -8.66 1.80 -15.60
CA LEU A 40 -8.27 2.14 -14.22
C LEU A 40 -6.74 2.14 -14.06
N SER A 41 -6.04 1.19 -14.70
CA SER A 41 -4.57 1.20 -14.72
C SER A 41 -4.05 2.48 -15.36
N GLN A 42 -4.64 2.90 -16.51
CA GLN A 42 -4.25 4.13 -17.19
C GLN A 42 -4.53 5.37 -16.35
N LEU A 43 -5.65 5.42 -15.61
CA LEU A 43 -5.96 6.53 -14.71
C LEU A 43 -4.88 6.67 -13.62
N ILE A 44 -4.53 5.57 -12.95
CA ILE A 44 -3.48 5.57 -11.92
C ILE A 44 -2.14 6.00 -12.49
N VAL A 45 -1.79 5.52 -13.71
CA VAL A 45 -0.59 5.91 -14.42
C VAL A 45 -0.56 7.42 -14.70
N ARG A 46 -1.67 7.98 -15.22
CA ARG A 46 -1.77 9.42 -15.52
C ARG A 46 -1.65 10.28 -14.28
N LEU A 47 -2.28 9.88 -13.17
CA LEU A 47 -2.22 10.61 -11.91
C LEU A 47 -0.81 10.61 -11.28
N THR A 48 -0.07 9.51 -11.42
CA THR A 48 1.23 9.35 -10.76
C THR A 48 2.43 9.76 -11.62
N ASN A 49 2.29 9.78 -12.95
CA ASN A 49 3.39 10.12 -13.86
C ASN A 49 4.06 11.46 -13.57
N PRO A 50 3.32 12.58 -13.31
CA PRO A 50 3.99 13.86 -13.05
C PRO A 50 4.91 13.80 -11.82
N MET A 51 4.55 13.02 -10.81
CA MET A 51 5.35 12.86 -9.59
C MET A 51 6.54 11.93 -9.79
N LEU A 52 6.42 10.94 -10.68
CA LEU A 52 7.47 9.97 -10.97
C LEU A 52 8.47 10.46 -12.03
N ALA A 53 8.06 11.38 -12.91
CA ALA A 53 8.89 11.87 -14.01
C ALA A 53 10.28 12.33 -13.55
N PRO A 54 10.45 13.15 -12.50
CA PRO A 54 11.77 13.61 -12.06
C PRO A 54 12.64 12.48 -11.49
N LEU A 55 12.04 11.41 -10.95
CA LEU A 55 12.77 10.28 -10.35
C LEU A 55 13.19 9.23 -11.38
N ARG A 56 12.47 9.10 -12.49
CA ARG A 56 12.69 8.03 -13.47
C ARG A 56 14.01 8.15 -14.24
N GLY A 57 14.57 9.34 -14.33
CA GLY A 57 15.90 9.54 -14.93
C GLY A 57 17.01 8.85 -14.14
N ALA A 58 16.90 8.83 -12.81
CA ALA A 58 17.89 8.24 -11.90
C ALA A 58 17.50 6.82 -11.43
N LEU A 59 16.21 6.51 -11.34
CA LEU A 59 15.68 5.30 -10.76
C LEU A 59 14.75 4.55 -11.76
N PRO A 60 15.33 3.77 -12.68
CA PRO A 60 14.54 3.02 -13.64
C PRO A 60 13.79 1.86 -13.00
N ALA A 61 12.65 1.48 -13.57
CA ALA A 61 11.98 0.23 -13.21
C ALA A 61 12.84 -0.97 -13.67
N LYS A 62 13.06 -1.92 -12.78
CA LYS A 62 13.83 -3.14 -13.08
C LYS A 62 13.03 -4.40 -12.71
N GLY A 63 12.66 -5.18 -13.71
CA GLY A 63 11.87 -6.39 -13.52
C GLY A 63 10.46 -6.10 -12.97
N ARG A 64 10.15 -6.62 -11.78
CA ARG A 64 8.88 -6.39 -11.07
C ARG A 64 8.91 -5.21 -10.11
N VAL A 65 10.06 -4.57 -9.95
CA VAL A 65 10.26 -3.49 -8.98
C VAL A 65 10.41 -2.17 -9.74
N ASP A 66 9.55 -1.21 -9.41
CA ASP A 66 9.68 0.19 -9.84
C ASP A 66 10.31 0.99 -8.70
N TRP A 67 11.64 1.17 -8.75
CA TRP A 67 12.39 1.86 -7.69
C TRP A 67 11.95 3.32 -7.51
N ALA A 68 11.56 3.99 -8.60
CA ALA A 68 11.06 5.36 -8.50
C ALA A 68 9.77 5.43 -7.68
N VAL A 69 8.88 4.44 -7.83
CA VAL A 69 7.65 4.35 -7.03
C VAL A 69 7.96 4.09 -5.56
N LEU A 70 8.87 3.17 -5.24
CA LEU A 70 9.23 2.88 -3.85
C LEU A 70 9.85 4.09 -3.16
N VAL A 71 10.80 4.76 -3.81
CA VAL A 71 11.43 5.96 -3.26
C VAL A 71 10.39 7.07 -3.09
N LEU A 72 9.54 7.30 -4.09
CA LEU A 72 8.47 8.29 -3.98
C LEU A 72 7.51 7.97 -2.82
N ALA A 73 7.12 6.71 -2.65
CA ALA A 73 6.24 6.30 -1.57
C ALA A 73 6.86 6.58 -0.19
N VAL A 74 8.14 6.23 0.01
CA VAL A 74 8.85 6.50 1.27
C VAL A 74 9.00 8.00 1.51
N LEU A 75 9.34 8.78 0.47
CA LEU A 75 9.43 10.24 0.58
C LEU A 75 8.09 10.88 0.95
N LEU A 76 7.00 10.47 0.29
CA LEU A 76 5.65 10.95 0.61
C LEU A 76 5.23 10.59 2.03
N GLN A 77 5.44 9.35 2.45
CA GLN A 77 5.12 8.93 3.82
C GLN A 77 5.94 9.71 4.83
N SER A 78 7.23 9.90 4.59
CA SER A 78 8.10 10.71 5.45
C SER A 78 7.64 12.16 5.52
N LEU A 79 7.22 12.75 4.39
CA LEU A 79 6.69 14.12 4.34
C LEU A 79 5.38 14.25 5.11
N ILE A 80 4.47 13.26 5.01
CA ILE A 80 3.23 13.21 5.78
C ILE A 80 3.54 13.20 7.29
N LEU A 81 4.50 12.36 7.73
CA LEU A 81 4.91 12.26 9.12
C LEU A 81 5.49 13.58 9.65
N VAL A 82 6.36 14.22 8.88
CA VAL A 82 6.92 15.55 9.19
C VAL A 82 5.80 16.59 9.26
N GLY A 83 4.88 16.60 8.29
CA GLY A 83 3.75 17.52 8.26
C GLY A 83 2.85 17.38 9.50
N ILE A 84 2.56 16.14 9.92
CA ILE A 84 1.82 15.86 11.15
C ILE A 84 2.58 16.39 12.38
N ALA A 85 3.89 16.11 12.48
CA ALA A 85 4.70 16.55 13.60
C ALA A 85 4.75 18.09 13.72
N LEU A 86 4.90 18.80 12.61
CA LEU A 86 4.91 20.27 12.57
C LEU A 86 3.59 20.89 13.04
N VAL A 87 2.45 20.30 12.61
CA VAL A 87 1.12 20.82 13.01
C VAL A 87 0.77 20.40 14.44
N ALA A 88 1.22 19.23 14.89
CA ALA A 88 0.99 18.76 16.25
C ALA A 88 1.80 19.54 17.30
N GLY A 89 2.81 20.30 16.88
CA GLY A 89 3.66 21.13 17.74
C GLY A 89 4.49 20.31 18.73
N GLU A 90 4.69 20.85 19.96
CA GLU A 90 5.53 20.23 21.00
C GLU A 90 5.15 18.80 21.42
N ARG A 91 3.96 18.33 21.03
CA ARG A 91 3.54 16.94 21.30
C ARG A 91 4.37 15.90 20.54
N TRP A 92 5.07 16.32 19.48
CA TRP A 92 5.85 15.43 18.62
C TRP A 92 7.20 16.09 18.31
N ALA A 93 8.20 15.81 19.15
CA ALA A 93 9.57 16.17 18.79
C ALA A 93 9.90 15.49 17.45
N LEU A 94 10.34 16.27 16.47
CA LEU A 94 10.78 15.73 15.19
C LEU A 94 11.97 14.79 15.45
N PRO A 95 11.84 13.49 15.16
CA PRO A 95 12.96 12.57 15.29
C PRO A 95 14.03 12.90 14.25
N GLY A 96 15.22 12.36 14.44
CA GLY A 96 16.29 12.51 13.45
C GLY A 96 15.88 11.97 12.07
N PHE A 97 16.50 12.49 11.01
CA PHE A 97 16.20 12.14 9.61
C PHE A 97 16.13 10.63 9.37
N ALA A 98 17.09 9.87 9.90
CA ALA A 98 17.11 8.40 9.75
C ALA A 98 15.86 7.75 10.33
N THR A 99 15.39 8.20 11.49
CA THR A 99 14.18 7.67 12.14
C THR A 99 12.93 7.95 11.32
N VAL A 100 12.81 9.17 10.75
CA VAL A 100 11.68 9.52 9.87
C VAL A 100 11.65 8.63 8.62
N VAL A 101 12.81 8.33 8.03
CA VAL A 101 12.89 7.43 6.88
C VAL A 101 12.52 6.00 7.27
N ILE A 102 13.00 5.50 8.41
CA ILE A 102 12.61 4.17 8.92
C ILE A 102 11.09 4.09 9.14
N TRP A 103 10.49 5.09 9.77
CA TRP A 103 9.04 5.17 9.94
C TRP A 103 8.30 5.24 8.60
N GLY A 104 8.87 5.98 7.63
CA GLY A 104 8.37 6.05 6.26
C GLY A 104 8.33 4.68 5.59
N VAL A 105 9.41 3.92 5.70
CA VAL A 105 9.49 2.54 5.18
C VAL A 105 8.46 1.63 5.83
N ILE A 106 8.38 1.63 7.17
CA ILE A 106 7.39 0.83 7.91
C ILE A 106 5.97 1.19 7.46
N GLY A 107 5.66 2.49 7.31
CA GLY A 107 4.35 2.96 6.87
C GLY A 107 3.99 2.54 5.45
N VAL A 108 4.93 2.57 4.52
CA VAL A 108 4.72 2.10 3.14
C VAL A 108 4.43 0.60 3.14
N PHE A 109 5.19 -0.21 3.90
CA PHE A 109 4.93 -1.64 4.00
C PHE A 109 3.60 -1.95 4.68
N ALA A 110 3.23 -1.22 5.73
CA ALA A 110 1.93 -1.40 6.39
C ALA A 110 0.77 -1.12 5.43
N LEU A 111 0.84 -0.03 4.67
CA LEU A 111 -0.19 0.30 3.69
C LEU A 111 -0.24 -0.72 2.54
N LEU A 112 0.91 -1.21 2.07
CA LEU A 112 0.99 -2.27 1.05
C LEU A 112 0.32 -3.57 1.53
N VAL A 113 0.60 -4.00 2.76
CA VAL A 113 0.01 -5.22 3.34
C VAL A 113 -1.50 -5.05 3.53
N ASN A 114 -1.96 -3.88 3.99
CA ASN A 114 -3.38 -3.57 4.09
C ASN A 114 -4.08 -3.52 2.72
N LEU A 115 -3.41 -2.96 1.70
CA LEU A 115 -3.94 -2.98 0.33
C LEU A 115 -4.21 -4.42 -0.12
N TYR A 116 -3.26 -5.33 0.05
CA TYR A 116 -3.46 -6.74 -0.29
C TYR A 116 -4.56 -7.40 0.53
N PHE A 117 -4.66 -7.08 1.83
CA PHE A 117 -5.74 -7.57 2.68
C PHE A 117 -7.12 -7.20 2.11
N PHE A 118 -7.33 -5.94 1.74
CA PHE A 118 -8.61 -5.50 1.17
C PHE A 118 -8.84 -6.00 -0.26
N VAL A 119 -7.80 -6.10 -1.09
CA VAL A 119 -7.91 -6.66 -2.44
C VAL A 119 -8.33 -8.12 -2.39
N LEU A 120 -7.80 -8.91 -1.45
CA LEU A 120 -8.19 -10.32 -1.28
C LEU A 120 -9.61 -10.47 -0.75
N ILE A 121 -10.05 -9.61 0.17
CA ILE A 121 -11.47 -9.58 0.57
C ILE A 121 -12.36 -9.26 -0.63
N ALA A 122 -12.00 -8.23 -1.40
CA ALA A 122 -12.75 -7.86 -2.59
C ALA A 122 -12.77 -9.01 -3.62
N MET A 123 -11.65 -9.72 -3.82
CA MET A 123 -11.57 -10.89 -4.68
C MET A 123 -12.54 -11.99 -4.26
N ILE A 124 -12.62 -12.31 -2.96
CA ILE A 124 -13.55 -13.32 -2.45
C ILE A 124 -15.00 -12.89 -2.68
N ILE A 125 -15.35 -11.64 -2.34
CA ILE A 125 -16.71 -11.12 -2.54
C ILE A 125 -17.09 -11.18 -4.01
N VAL A 126 -16.22 -10.71 -4.90
CA VAL A 126 -16.48 -10.68 -6.34
C VAL A 126 -16.60 -12.08 -6.92
N SER A 127 -15.86 -13.07 -6.41
CA SER A 127 -15.98 -14.47 -6.85
C SER A 127 -17.38 -15.05 -6.63
N TRP A 128 -18.11 -14.53 -5.65
CA TRP A 128 -19.47 -14.97 -5.32
C TRP A 128 -20.55 -14.12 -6.00
N VAL A 129 -20.35 -12.79 -6.00
CA VAL A 129 -21.38 -11.83 -6.47
C VAL A 129 -21.38 -11.68 -8.00
N ALA A 130 -20.21 -11.78 -8.63
CA ALA A 130 -20.05 -11.51 -10.05
C ALA A 130 -19.10 -12.53 -10.74
N PRO A 131 -19.37 -13.83 -10.65
CA PRO A 131 -18.52 -14.86 -11.27
C PRO A 131 -18.45 -14.65 -12.79
N GLY A 132 -17.24 -14.62 -13.33
CA GLY A 132 -17.03 -14.47 -14.78
C GLY A 132 -17.22 -13.05 -15.33
N SER A 133 -17.41 -12.05 -14.48
CA SER A 133 -17.53 -10.65 -14.92
C SER A 133 -16.23 -10.16 -15.57
N ARG A 134 -16.38 -9.44 -16.70
CA ARG A 134 -15.27 -8.78 -17.43
C ARG A 134 -15.16 -7.30 -17.11
N HIS A 135 -15.73 -6.84 -16.00
CA HIS A 135 -15.64 -5.44 -15.61
C HIS A 135 -14.17 -5.08 -15.29
N PRO A 136 -13.65 -3.94 -15.80
CA PRO A 136 -12.22 -3.58 -15.64
C PRO A 136 -11.72 -3.59 -14.19
N ALA A 137 -12.54 -3.17 -13.23
CA ALA A 137 -12.17 -3.21 -11.81
C ALA A 137 -12.02 -4.64 -11.27
N ILE A 138 -12.87 -5.56 -11.71
CA ILE A 138 -12.84 -6.96 -11.31
C ILE A 138 -11.61 -7.66 -11.89
N GLU A 139 -11.31 -7.38 -13.14
CA GLU A 139 -10.09 -7.86 -13.80
C GLU A 139 -8.83 -7.42 -13.05
N LEU A 140 -8.79 -6.15 -12.60
CA LEU A 140 -7.68 -5.64 -11.78
C LEU A 140 -7.55 -6.38 -10.45
N ILE A 141 -8.65 -6.61 -9.74
CA ILE A 141 -8.64 -7.35 -8.47
C ILE A 141 -8.02 -8.73 -8.66
N TRP A 142 -8.43 -9.45 -9.71
CA TRP A 142 -7.85 -10.76 -10.02
C TRP A 142 -6.36 -10.68 -10.37
N GLN A 143 -5.96 -9.76 -11.23
CA GLN A 143 -4.56 -9.61 -11.66
C GLN A 143 -3.63 -9.19 -10.52
N ILE A 144 -4.10 -8.34 -9.59
CA ILE A 144 -3.34 -7.94 -8.40
C ILE A 144 -3.24 -9.09 -7.38
N SER A 145 -4.30 -9.87 -7.21
CA SER A 145 -4.34 -10.97 -6.24
C SER A 145 -3.49 -12.16 -6.66
N GLU A 146 -3.42 -12.45 -7.96
CA GLU A 146 -2.82 -13.68 -8.49
C GLU A 146 -1.36 -13.88 -8.06
N PRO A 147 -0.45 -12.90 -8.10
CA PRO A 147 0.94 -13.11 -7.67
C PRO A 147 1.09 -13.55 -6.22
N VAL A 148 0.15 -13.15 -5.36
CA VAL A 148 0.13 -13.51 -3.94
C VAL A 148 -0.57 -14.84 -3.73
N MET A 149 -1.64 -15.12 -4.47
CA MET A 149 -2.42 -16.34 -4.33
C MET A 149 -1.74 -17.57 -4.92
N ALA A 150 -1.05 -17.42 -6.07
CA ALA A 150 -0.47 -18.53 -6.83
C ALA A 150 0.48 -19.44 -6.00
N PRO A 151 1.43 -18.91 -5.19
CA PRO A 151 2.30 -19.75 -4.39
C PRO A 151 1.53 -20.57 -3.34
N PHE A 152 0.47 -20.00 -2.75
CA PHE A 152 -0.33 -20.71 -1.75
C PHE A 152 -1.25 -21.77 -2.37
N ARG A 153 -1.78 -21.52 -3.58
CA ARG A 153 -2.49 -22.56 -4.34
C ARG A 153 -1.60 -23.75 -4.67
N ALA A 154 -0.32 -23.51 -4.97
CA ALA A 154 0.62 -24.58 -5.27
C ALA A 154 0.96 -25.45 -4.04
N LEU A 155 0.75 -24.96 -2.81
CA LEU A 155 0.99 -25.71 -1.56
C LEU A 155 -0.19 -26.60 -1.17
N LEU A 156 -1.40 -26.34 -1.68
CA LEU A 156 -2.60 -27.06 -1.28
C LEU A 156 -2.98 -28.10 -2.33
N PRO A 157 -3.37 -29.32 -1.92
CA PRO A 157 -3.95 -30.30 -2.82
C PRO A 157 -5.34 -29.85 -3.31
N ASN A 158 -5.75 -30.33 -4.47
CA ASN A 158 -7.11 -30.11 -4.99
C ASN A 158 -8.15 -30.73 -4.05
N MET A 159 -8.93 -29.90 -3.34
CA MET A 159 -9.95 -30.32 -2.38
C MET A 159 -11.36 -30.14 -2.96
N GLY A 160 -11.69 -30.89 -4.02
CA GLY A 160 -13.07 -30.93 -4.54
C GLY A 160 -13.59 -29.62 -5.14
N GLY A 161 -12.71 -28.76 -5.65
CA GLY A 161 -13.11 -27.49 -6.29
C GLY A 161 -13.23 -26.29 -5.36
N ILE A 162 -12.98 -26.46 -4.05
CA ILE A 162 -12.94 -25.37 -3.08
C ILE A 162 -11.50 -24.88 -2.92
N ASP A 163 -11.28 -23.57 -3.10
CA ASP A 163 -9.98 -22.93 -2.93
C ASP A 163 -9.82 -22.43 -1.47
N PHE A 164 -8.99 -23.13 -0.69
CA PHE A 164 -8.65 -22.72 0.69
C PHE A 164 -7.41 -21.81 0.77
N SER A 165 -6.78 -21.50 -0.38
CA SER A 165 -5.59 -20.67 -0.41
C SER A 165 -5.78 -19.28 0.21
N PRO A 166 -6.95 -18.59 0.08
CA PRO A 166 -7.16 -17.31 0.74
C PRO A 166 -6.96 -17.36 2.24
N ILE A 167 -7.33 -18.45 2.90
CA ILE A 167 -7.16 -18.59 4.37
C ILE A 167 -5.68 -18.55 4.74
N LEU A 168 -4.83 -19.28 4.01
CA LEU A 168 -3.38 -19.26 4.24
C LEU A 168 -2.77 -17.90 3.97
N VAL A 169 -3.22 -17.21 2.93
CA VAL A 169 -2.76 -15.85 2.62
C VAL A 169 -3.16 -14.88 3.72
N PHE A 170 -4.38 -14.93 4.26
CA PHE A 170 -4.80 -14.10 5.38
C PHE A 170 -3.98 -14.38 6.65
N ILE A 171 -3.67 -15.63 6.94
CA ILE A 171 -2.77 -15.98 8.05
C ILE A 171 -1.40 -15.34 7.82
N GLY A 172 -0.83 -15.46 6.62
CA GLY A 172 0.44 -14.83 6.27
C GLY A 172 0.41 -13.32 6.42
N ILE A 173 -0.64 -12.65 5.91
CA ILE A 173 -0.85 -11.21 6.06
C ILE A 173 -0.89 -10.81 7.55
N ASN A 174 -1.64 -11.53 8.38
CA ASN A 174 -1.71 -11.24 9.82
C ASN A 174 -0.34 -11.39 10.51
N ILE A 175 0.42 -12.42 10.17
CA ILE A 175 1.80 -12.60 10.70
C ILE A 175 2.66 -11.40 10.32
N VAL A 176 2.62 -10.95 9.06
CA VAL A 176 3.37 -9.77 8.60
C VAL A 176 2.91 -8.50 9.33
N GLN A 177 1.61 -8.30 9.51
CA GLN A 177 1.06 -7.16 10.26
C GLN A 177 1.52 -7.16 11.73
N ILE A 178 1.57 -8.33 12.39
CA ILE A 178 2.10 -8.46 13.74
C ILE A 178 3.58 -8.05 13.75
N GLY A 179 4.39 -8.56 12.81
CA GLY A 179 5.79 -8.20 12.67
C GLY A 179 6.01 -6.70 12.45
N LEU A 180 5.21 -6.08 11.58
CA LEU A 180 5.27 -4.63 11.33
C LEU A 180 4.92 -3.80 12.57
N ARG A 181 3.91 -4.22 13.36
CA ARG A 181 3.58 -3.56 14.62
C ARG A 181 4.75 -3.63 15.61
N HIS A 182 5.37 -4.78 15.75
CA HIS A 182 6.55 -4.92 16.62
C HIS A 182 7.74 -4.09 16.12
N ALA A 183 7.99 -4.06 14.82
CA ALA A 183 9.02 -3.22 14.22
C ALA A 183 8.75 -1.72 14.44
N ALA A 184 7.49 -1.30 14.33
CA ALA A 184 7.07 0.07 14.60
C ALA A 184 7.34 0.46 16.06
N VAL A 185 6.95 -0.38 17.01
CA VAL A 185 7.22 -0.17 18.44
C VAL A 185 8.73 -0.10 18.73
N ALA A 186 9.51 -1.03 18.17
CA ALA A 186 10.96 -1.05 18.32
C ALA A 186 11.65 0.19 17.72
N ALA A 187 11.09 0.76 16.64
CA ALA A 187 11.55 2.00 16.03
C ALA A 187 11.04 3.27 16.75
N GLY A 188 10.28 3.12 17.85
CA GLY A 188 9.70 4.25 18.57
C GLY A 188 8.62 4.99 17.80
N LEU A 189 7.99 4.34 16.80
CA LEU A 189 6.89 4.94 16.05
C LEU A 189 5.66 5.09 16.95
N PRO A 190 5.14 6.30 17.11
CA PRO A 190 3.96 6.52 17.93
C PRO A 190 2.72 5.83 17.37
N PRO A 191 1.86 5.28 18.22
CA PRO A 191 0.63 4.62 17.80
C PRO A 191 -0.27 5.60 17.04
N ASN A 192 -1.01 5.09 16.05
CA ASN A 192 -1.95 5.84 15.20
C ASN A 192 -1.32 6.91 14.29
N LEU A 193 0.00 6.96 14.15
CA LEU A 193 0.65 7.92 13.27
C LEU A 193 0.65 7.45 11.81
N VAL A 194 0.72 6.15 11.61
CA VAL A 194 0.72 5.51 10.28
C VAL A 194 -0.58 4.78 10.06
N PHE A 195 -1.14 4.94 8.88
CA PHE A 195 -2.38 4.28 8.50
C PHE A 195 -2.17 2.76 8.41
N GLY A 196 -2.93 2.00 9.20
CA GLY A 196 -2.92 0.54 9.15
C GLY A 196 -1.95 -0.18 10.09
N LEU A 197 -1.39 0.54 11.06
CA LEU A 197 -0.61 -0.04 12.17
C LEU A 197 -1.40 -0.01 13.47
#